data_03cb08074f11199a723298cfa41d26dc
#
_entry.id   03cb08074f11199a723298cfa41d26dc
#
_cell.length_a   1.000
_cell.length_b   1.000
_cell.length_c   1.000
_cell.angle_alpha   90.00
_cell.angle_beta   90.00
_cell.angle_gamma   90.00
#
_symmetry.space_group_name_H-M   'P 1'
#
loop_
_entity.id
_entity.type
_entity.pdbx_description
1 polymer ?
#
loop_
_entity_poly.entity_id
_entity_poly.type
_entity_poly.pdbx_seq_one_letter_code
_entity_poly.pdbx_strand_id
1 'polypeptide(L)'
;MVLSQFEYFDHGNKKILEVKRVSIFSSGLMFRKQSPPLLFTLSKEKKYSITALFCKSFTAITLDKNKNLLKKININGGQRKIRCYGKYLMELP
;
A
#
# COMPACT_ATOMS: atom_id res chain seq x y z
N MET A 1 9.62 15.23 7.23
CA MET A 1 8.89 14.24 6.41
C MET A 1 7.87 14.98 5.56
N VAL A 2 7.88 14.73 4.26
CA VAL A 2 6.93 15.35 3.33
C VAL A 2 5.84 14.33 3.02
N LEU A 3 4.59 14.72 3.28
CA LEU A 3 3.42 13.93 2.94
C LEU A 3 2.75 14.52 1.71
N SER A 4 2.20 13.66 0.86
CA SER A 4 1.45 14.06 -0.33
C SER A 4 0.01 13.60 -0.20
N GLN A 5 -0.90 14.39 -0.74
CA GLN A 5 -2.29 13.96 -0.84
C GLN A 5 -2.43 13.01 -2.03
N PHE A 6 -3.11 11.89 -1.81
CA PHE A 6 -3.34 10.89 -2.84
C PHE A 6 -4.84 10.64 -2.93
N GLU A 7 -5.39 10.76 -4.13
CA GLU A 7 -6.80 10.50 -4.40
C GLU A 7 -6.97 9.12 -4.98
N TYR A 8 -7.98 8.41 -4.50
CA TYR A 8 -8.36 7.11 -5.07
C TYR A 8 -9.88 6.94 -4.97
N PHE A 9 -10.40 5.90 -5.62
CA PHE A 9 -11.83 5.64 -5.66
C PHE A 9 -12.15 4.31 -5.01
N ASP A 10 -13.03 4.35 -4.02
CA ASP A 10 -13.51 3.18 -3.30
C ASP A 10 -14.97 2.98 -3.68
N HIS A 11 -15.23 2.00 -4.55
CA HIS A 11 -16.55 1.71 -5.10
C HIS A 11 -17.23 2.97 -5.67
N GLY A 12 -16.45 3.77 -6.42
CA GLY A 12 -16.94 4.99 -7.03
C GLY A 12 -16.90 6.22 -6.13
N ASN A 13 -16.59 6.06 -4.85
CA ASN A 13 -16.47 7.17 -3.91
C ASN A 13 -15.04 7.68 -3.85
N LYS A 14 -14.87 8.98 -4.08
CA LYS A 14 -13.55 9.60 -4.04
C LYS A 14 -13.07 9.68 -2.59
N LYS A 15 -11.86 9.20 -2.37
CA LYS A 15 -11.17 9.26 -1.08
C LYS A 15 -9.86 10.02 -1.26
N ILE A 16 -9.48 10.78 -0.24
CA ILE A 16 -8.20 11.50 -0.22
C ILE A 16 -7.49 11.10 1.05
N LEU A 17 -6.21 10.75 0.91
CA LEU A 17 -5.39 10.30 2.03
C LEU A 17 -4.02 10.94 1.94
N GLU A 18 -3.49 11.41 3.07
CA GLU A 18 -2.11 11.86 3.13
C GLU A 18 -1.20 10.65 3.22
N VAL A 19 -0.26 10.56 2.29
CA VAL A 19 0.63 9.41 2.18
C VAL A 19 2.08 9.86 2.04
N LYS A 20 3.00 9.00 2.46
CA LYS A 20 4.42 9.12 2.15
C LYS A 20 4.71 8.26 0.93
N ARG A 21 5.21 8.87 -0.14
CA ARG A 21 5.60 8.13 -1.34
C ARG A 21 6.93 7.44 -1.08
N VAL A 22 6.98 6.15 -1.35
CA VAL A 22 8.17 5.33 -1.13
C VAL A 22 8.47 4.47 -2.36
N SER A 23 9.75 4.13 -2.51
CA SER A 23 10.17 3.21 -3.56
C SER A 23 9.66 1.81 -3.28
N ILE A 24 9.37 1.04 -4.34
CA ILE A 24 8.99 -0.37 -4.19
C ILE A 24 10.12 -1.21 -3.57
N PHE A 25 11.35 -0.71 -3.58
CA PHE A 25 12.49 -1.38 -2.95
C PHE A 25 12.70 -0.98 -1.49
N SER A 26 11.86 -0.09 -0.95
CA SER A 26 11.97 0.29 0.45
C SER A 26 11.44 -0.83 1.34
N SER A 27 11.83 -0.79 2.62
CA SER A 27 11.37 -1.77 3.58
C SER A 27 9.88 -1.64 3.96
N GLY A 28 9.21 -0.60 3.48
CA GLY A 28 7.81 -0.37 3.81
C GLY A 28 7.63 -0.11 5.30
N LEU A 29 6.74 -0.89 5.93
CA LEU A 29 6.45 -0.76 7.36
C LEU A 29 7.38 -1.62 8.23
N MET A 30 8.37 -2.30 7.64
CA MET A 30 9.31 -3.12 8.38
C MET A 30 10.08 -2.28 9.40
N PHE A 31 10.13 -2.75 10.65
CA PHE A 31 10.82 -2.09 11.77
C PHE A 31 10.27 -0.71 12.14
N ARG A 32 9.15 -0.28 11.58
CA ARG A 32 8.57 1.01 11.91
C ARG A 32 7.58 0.87 13.05
N LYS A 33 7.74 1.67 14.09
CA LYS A 33 6.79 1.70 15.22
C LYS A 33 5.58 2.56 14.91
N GLN A 34 5.80 3.70 14.26
CA GLN A 34 4.77 4.61 13.81
C GLN A 34 5.13 5.05 12.40
N SER A 35 4.16 5.07 11.53
CA SER A 35 4.37 5.47 10.15
C SER A 35 3.10 6.09 9.61
N PRO A 36 3.21 7.13 8.76
CA PRO A 36 2.07 7.55 7.96
C PRO A 36 1.72 6.44 6.97
N PRO A 37 0.54 6.50 6.35
CA PRO A 37 0.26 5.61 5.23
C PRO A 37 1.33 5.73 4.15
N LEU A 38 1.75 4.59 3.62
CA LEU A 38 2.79 4.53 2.58
C LEU A 38 2.16 4.25 1.24
N LEU A 39 2.65 4.93 0.20
CA LEU A 39 2.20 4.71 -1.17
C LEU A 39 3.36 4.22 -2.02
N PHE A 40 3.17 3.05 -2.64
CA PHE A 40 4.08 2.47 -3.61
C PHE A 40 3.44 2.58 -4.98
N THR A 41 4.20 3.09 -5.95
CA THR A 41 3.74 3.19 -7.34
C THR A 41 4.59 2.27 -8.20
N LEU A 42 3.94 1.34 -8.90
CA LEU A 42 4.61 0.45 -9.83
C LEU A 42 4.66 1.11 -11.22
N SER A 43 5.57 0.64 -12.07
CA SER A 43 5.72 1.19 -13.42
C SER A 43 4.48 0.95 -14.29
N LYS A 44 3.78 -0.15 -14.01
CA LYS A 44 2.55 -0.52 -14.70
C LYS A 44 1.70 -1.41 -13.82
N GLU A 45 0.46 -1.61 -14.20
CA GLU A 45 -0.43 -2.57 -13.56
C GLU A 45 0.11 -3.98 -13.78
N LYS A 46 0.34 -4.71 -12.70
CA LYS A 46 0.93 -6.05 -12.77
C LYS A 46 0.70 -6.83 -11.48
N LYS A 47 0.97 -8.14 -11.54
CA LYS A 47 1.03 -9.00 -10.36
C LYS A 47 2.35 -8.74 -9.63
N TYR A 48 2.28 -8.72 -8.30
CA TYR A 48 3.46 -8.57 -7.44
C TYR A 48 3.20 -9.23 -6.10
N SER A 49 4.23 -9.33 -5.30
CA SER A 49 4.13 -9.89 -3.94
C SER A 49 4.74 -8.92 -2.96
N ILE A 50 4.20 -8.91 -1.75
CA ILE A 50 4.75 -8.15 -0.63
C ILE A 50 5.02 -9.10 0.54
N THR A 51 5.84 -8.66 1.46
CA THR A 51 6.13 -9.41 2.68
C THR A 51 5.85 -8.54 3.89
N ALA A 52 5.30 -9.15 4.94
CA ALA A 52 5.08 -8.53 6.24
C ALA A 52 6.02 -9.11 7.29
N LEU A 53 7.08 -9.78 6.86
CA LEU A 53 8.10 -10.30 7.77
C LEU A 53 8.70 -9.13 8.56
N PHE A 54 8.73 -9.25 9.87
CA PHE A 54 9.16 -8.19 10.80
C PHE A 54 8.26 -6.95 10.81
N CYS A 55 7.08 -7.01 10.21
CA CYS A 55 6.09 -5.93 10.29
C CYS A 55 5.07 -6.20 11.38
N LYS A 56 4.44 -5.13 11.87
CA LYS A 56 3.20 -5.23 12.62
C LYS A 56 2.05 -5.45 11.64
N SER A 57 0.89 -5.85 12.16
CA SER A 57 -0.31 -5.95 11.33
C SER A 57 -0.66 -4.62 10.70
N PHE A 58 -1.06 -4.65 9.44
CA PHE A 58 -1.44 -3.45 8.70
C PHE A 58 -2.48 -3.80 7.63
N THR A 59 -3.05 -2.78 7.00
CA THR A 59 -3.99 -2.95 5.91
C THR A 59 -3.31 -2.57 4.60
N ALA A 60 -3.36 -3.46 3.61
CA ALA A 60 -2.89 -3.18 2.27
C ALA A 60 -4.08 -2.91 1.35
N ILE A 61 -3.99 -1.82 0.59
CA ILE A 61 -4.99 -1.45 -0.40
C ILE A 61 -4.33 -1.45 -1.77
N THR A 62 -4.86 -2.26 -2.69
CA THR A 62 -4.36 -2.31 -4.05
C THR A 62 -5.30 -1.56 -4.98
N LEU A 63 -4.73 -0.79 -5.91
CA LEU A 63 -5.47 0.05 -6.83
C LEU A 63 -5.02 -0.24 -8.26
N ASP A 64 -5.95 -0.09 -9.21
CA ASP A 64 -5.62 -0.21 -10.62
C ASP A 64 -4.94 1.05 -11.16
N LYS A 65 -4.67 1.08 -12.48
CA LYS A 65 -4.02 2.22 -13.12
C LYS A 65 -4.84 3.50 -13.06
N ASN A 66 -6.15 3.39 -12.84
CA ASN A 66 -7.06 4.53 -12.71
C ASN A 66 -7.33 4.90 -11.25
N LYS A 67 -6.60 4.30 -10.33
CA LYS A 67 -6.73 4.52 -8.88
C LYS A 67 -8.05 4.03 -8.31
N ASN A 68 -8.68 3.04 -8.96
CA ASN A 68 -9.84 2.37 -8.41
C ASN A 68 -9.42 1.24 -7.49
N LEU A 69 -10.10 1.11 -6.35
CA LEU A 69 -9.81 0.08 -5.37
C LEU A 69 -10.07 -1.30 -5.96
N LEU A 70 -9.05 -2.15 -5.94
CA LEU A 70 -9.15 -3.54 -6.38
C LEU A 70 -9.35 -4.47 -5.19
N LYS A 71 -8.55 -4.30 -4.14
CA LYS A 71 -8.60 -5.18 -2.99
C LYS A 71 -8.13 -4.47 -1.74
N LYS A 72 -8.75 -4.79 -0.62
CA LYS A 72 -8.35 -4.33 0.70
C LYS A 72 -8.06 -5.56 1.55
N ILE A 73 -6.83 -5.69 2.01
CA ILE A 73 -6.35 -6.89 2.68
C ILE A 73 -5.88 -6.52 4.08
N ASN A 74 -6.43 -7.18 5.09
CA ASN A 74 -5.88 -7.07 6.44
C ASN A 74 -4.75 -8.09 6.57
N ILE A 75 -3.54 -7.59 6.81
CA ILE A 75 -2.33 -8.39 6.83
C ILE A 75 -1.85 -8.53 8.26
N ASN A 76 -1.68 -9.77 8.70
CA ASN A 76 -1.09 -10.07 10.00
C ASN A 76 0.43 -9.97 9.89
N GLY A 77 1.06 -9.39 10.88
CA GLY A 77 2.51 -9.33 10.95
C GLY A 77 3.12 -10.72 10.88
N GLY A 78 4.26 -10.84 10.20
CA GLY A 78 4.97 -12.10 10.05
C GLY A 78 4.61 -12.90 8.81
N GLN A 79 3.60 -12.50 8.03
CA GLN A 79 3.29 -13.17 6.78
C GLN A 79 4.43 -12.99 5.78
N ARG A 80 4.82 -14.07 5.11
CA ARG A 80 6.02 -14.05 4.26
C ARG A 80 5.75 -13.65 2.83
N LYS A 81 4.62 -14.06 2.27
CA LYS A 81 4.33 -13.78 0.87
C LYS A 81 2.86 -13.51 0.70
N ILE A 82 2.55 -12.32 0.25
CA ILE A 82 1.19 -11.88 0.00
C ILE A 82 1.10 -11.48 -1.47
N ARG A 83 0.27 -12.19 -2.24
CA ARG A 83 0.11 -11.94 -3.67
C ARG A 83 -0.85 -10.78 -3.89
N CYS A 84 -0.45 -9.84 -4.72
CA CYS A 84 -1.21 -8.64 -5.03
C CYS A 84 -1.27 -8.41 -6.54
N TYR A 85 -2.18 -7.51 -6.95
CA TYR A 85 -2.27 -7.06 -8.32
C TYR A 85 -2.67 -5.60 -8.35
N GLY A 86 -2.06 -4.82 -9.22
CA GLY A 86 -2.43 -3.42 -9.42
C GLY A 86 -1.24 -2.57 -9.82
N LYS A 87 -1.45 -1.26 -9.82
CA LYS A 87 -0.38 -0.29 -10.08
C LYS A 87 0.02 0.46 -8.81
N TYR A 88 -0.91 0.68 -7.91
CA TYR A 88 -0.64 1.40 -6.67
C TYR A 88 -0.91 0.48 -5.48
N LEU A 89 -0.04 0.58 -4.48
CA LEU A 89 -0.20 -0.13 -3.22
C LEU A 89 -0.12 0.89 -2.09
N MET A 90 -1.13 0.91 -1.23
CA MET A 90 -1.09 1.67 0.01
C MET A 90 -0.97 0.72 1.19
N GLU A 91 -0.09 1.04 2.12
CA GLU A 91 0.04 0.32 3.39
C GLU A 91 -0.39 1.25 4.51
N LEU A 92 -1.46 0.88 5.19
CA LEU A 92 -2.03 1.64 6.31
C LEU A 92 -1.67 0.93 7.61
N PRO A 93 -0.85 1.56 8.46
CA PRO A 93 -0.47 0.97 9.73
C PRO A 93 -1.65 0.81 10.69
#